data_02b0d0ada3698f135522bcf7c890c931
#
_entry.id   02b0d0ada3698f135522bcf7c890c931
#
_cell.length_a   1.000
_cell.length_b   1.000
_cell.length_c   1.000
_cell.angle_alpha   90.00
_cell.angle_beta   90.00
_cell.angle_gamma   90.00
#
_symmetry.space_group_name_H-M   'P 1'
#
loop_
_entity.id
_entity.type
_entity.pdbx_description
1 polymer ?
#
loop_
_entity_poly.entity_id
_entity_poly.type
_entity_poly.pdbx_seq_one_letter_code
_entity_poly.pdbx_strand_id
1 'polypeptide(L)'
;GADRLLVISLRHKSSLKEEQAKAKQHEADYPKPLFLMAKALNSLMLDPTEYDLERMQRLNEVLKAGEEAYGEGFGAVLAAHDKNREPLKQMQAVHIQPSEDIGAMASQLIERGGPRLTSRVSRKLLQRLALREGGGEADLLSYLLFDGDFASELLELGYRDAQAQEDELLAVFGDP
;
A
#
# COMPACT_ATOMS: atom_id res chain seq x y z
N GLY A 1 -23.26 -5.83 -6.76
CA GLY A 1 -21.93 -5.29 -6.46
C GLY A 1 -21.28 -6.04 -5.30
N ALA A 2 -20.01 -5.74 -4.98
CA ALA A 2 -19.36 -6.27 -3.80
C ALA A 2 -19.87 -5.55 -2.54
N ASP A 3 -20.04 -6.29 -1.45
CA ASP A 3 -20.46 -5.77 -0.15
C ASP A 3 -19.28 -5.70 0.82
N ARG A 4 -18.26 -6.51 0.58
CA ARG A 4 -17.06 -6.65 1.41
C ARG A 4 -15.83 -6.56 0.51
N LEU A 5 -14.82 -5.86 0.97
CA LEU A 5 -13.58 -5.60 0.23
C LEU A 5 -12.37 -5.91 1.11
N LEU A 6 -11.47 -6.74 0.60
CA LEU A 6 -10.14 -6.92 1.15
C LEU A 6 -9.14 -6.21 0.25
N VAL A 7 -8.43 -5.24 0.80
CA VAL A 7 -7.36 -4.52 0.11
C VAL A 7 -6.03 -4.91 0.74
N ILE A 8 -5.13 -5.39 -0.08
CA ILE A 8 -3.75 -5.70 0.33
C ILE A 8 -2.84 -4.76 -0.43
N SER A 9 -2.15 -3.88 0.28
CA SER A 9 -1.22 -2.93 -0.33
C SER A 9 0.23 -3.31 -0.03
N LEU A 10 1.13 -2.86 -0.88
CA LEU A 10 2.58 -3.01 -0.70
C LEU A 10 3.23 -1.79 -0.06
N ARG A 11 2.44 -0.75 0.22
CA ARG A 11 2.93 0.48 0.83
C ARG A 11 2.87 0.37 2.35
N HIS A 12 4.02 0.55 2.98
CA HIS A 12 4.11 0.67 4.43
C HIS A 12 3.39 1.94 4.91
N LYS A 13 2.65 1.82 6.00
CA LYS A 13 2.00 2.95 6.66
C LYS A 13 3.05 3.82 7.34
N SER A 14 3.58 4.80 6.60
CA SER A 14 4.53 5.77 7.18
C SER A 14 3.81 6.79 8.05
N SER A 15 4.43 7.16 9.17
CA SER A 15 3.94 8.27 9.97
C SER A 15 4.22 9.61 9.27
N LEU A 16 3.38 10.63 9.51
CA LEU A 16 3.61 12.00 9.01
C LEU A 16 5.01 12.53 9.36
N LYS A 17 5.57 12.10 10.50
CA LYS A 17 6.92 12.48 10.94
C LYS A 17 8.00 11.85 10.07
N GLU A 18 7.82 10.60 9.66
CA GLU A 18 8.75 9.89 8.77
C GLU A 18 8.71 10.47 7.36
N GLU A 19 7.52 10.81 6.86
CA GLU A 19 7.37 11.48 5.56
C GLU A 19 8.01 12.86 5.55
N GLN A 20 7.83 13.65 6.61
CA GLN A 20 8.48 14.96 6.76
C GLN A 20 10.00 14.84 6.90
N ALA A 21 10.50 13.82 7.60
CA ALA A 21 11.93 13.58 7.73
C ALA A 21 12.53 13.17 6.37
N LYS A 22 11.90 12.25 5.65
CA LYS A 22 12.28 11.87 4.29
C LYS A 22 12.25 13.08 3.33
N ALA A 23 11.21 13.91 3.38
CA ALA A 23 11.10 15.10 2.54
C ALA A 23 12.24 16.11 2.79
N LYS A 24 12.58 16.40 4.05
CA LYS A 24 13.68 17.32 4.40
C LYS A 24 15.05 16.80 3.96
N GLN A 25 15.26 15.49 3.98
CA GLN A 25 16.52 14.88 3.53
C GLN A 25 16.68 14.99 2.00
N HIS A 26 15.57 15.06 1.26
CA HIS A 26 15.56 15.20 -0.19
C HIS A 26 15.65 16.64 -0.71
N GLU A 27 15.37 17.65 0.12
CA GLU A 27 15.53 19.06 -0.28
C GLU A 27 16.96 19.47 -0.54
N ALA A 28 17.94 18.77 0.03
CA ALA A 28 19.36 19.10 -0.08
C ALA A 28 20.06 18.57 -1.35
N ASP A 29 19.47 17.61 -2.05
CA ASP A 29 20.04 16.95 -3.22
C ASP A 29 19.19 17.16 -4.47
N TYR A 30 19.85 17.54 -5.57
CA TYR A 30 19.17 17.63 -6.88
C TYR A 30 18.60 16.25 -7.28
N PRO A 31 17.32 16.13 -7.67
CA PRO A 31 16.71 14.84 -7.94
C PRO A 31 17.39 14.15 -9.13
N LYS A 32 17.97 12.99 -8.85
CA LYS A 32 18.64 12.16 -9.88
C LYS A 32 17.60 11.51 -10.81
N PRO A 33 17.91 11.27 -12.08
CA PRO A 33 16.96 10.67 -13.02
C PRO A 33 16.36 9.34 -12.53
N LEU A 34 17.15 8.52 -11.85
CA LEU A 34 16.70 7.24 -11.29
C LEU A 34 15.68 7.44 -10.14
N PHE A 35 15.89 8.43 -9.29
CA PHE A 35 14.94 8.83 -8.24
C PHE A 35 13.61 9.30 -8.84
N LEU A 36 13.65 10.12 -9.89
CA LEU A 36 12.44 10.60 -10.57
C LEU A 36 11.67 9.44 -11.21
N MET A 37 12.38 8.48 -11.82
CA MET A 37 11.78 7.27 -12.39
C MET A 37 11.13 6.40 -11.29
N ALA A 38 11.81 6.21 -10.16
CA ALA A 38 11.26 5.50 -9.01
C ALA A 38 9.99 6.16 -8.48
N LYS A 39 10.04 7.48 -8.31
CA LYS A 39 8.90 8.27 -7.85
C LYS A 39 7.72 8.19 -8.82
N ALA A 40 7.99 8.25 -10.13
CA ALA A 40 6.95 8.09 -11.15
C ALA A 40 6.31 6.69 -11.12
N LEU A 41 7.12 5.63 -11.01
CA LEU A 41 6.62 4.26 -10.90
C LEU A 41 5.80 4.07 -9.61
N ASN A 42 6.27 4.59 -8.49
CA ASN A 42 5.56 4.53 -7.21
C ASN A 42 4.20 5.24 -7.30
N SER A 43 4.17 6.44 -7.87
CA SER A 43 2.93 7.21 -8.08
C SER A 43 1.95 6.48 -9.01
N LEU A 44 2.43 5.85 -10.07
CA LEU A 44 1.57 5.11 -10.99
C LEU A 44 0.98 3.83 -10.40
N MET A 45 1.69 3.18 -9.46
CA MET A 45 1.30 1.88 -8.95
C MET A 45 0.54 1.94 -7.62
N LEU A 46 0.78 2.93 -6.77
CA LEU A 46 0.34 2.91 -5.37
C LEU A 46 -0.61 4.05 -4.96
N ASP A 47 -0.54 5.23 -5.59
CA ASP A 47 -1.33 6.40 -5.18
C ASP A 47 -2.87 6.25 -5.31
N PRO A 48 -3.42 5.55 -6.32
CA PRO A 48 -4.88 5.51 -6.51
C PRO A 48 -5.62 4.79 -5.38
N THR A 49 -5.01 3.76 -4.77
CA THR A 49 -5.70 2.88 -3.80
C THR A 49 -6.07 3.59 -2.51
N GLU A 50 -5.20 4.42 -1.95
CA GLU A 50 -5.48 5.17 -0.70
C GLU A 50 -6.61 6.19 -0.92
N TYR A 51 -6.56 6.90 -2.04
CA TYR A 51 -7.60 7.86 -2.40
C TYR A 51 -8.97 7.20 -2.58
N ASP A 52 -9.01 6.03 -3.23
CA ASP A 52 -10.25 5.29 -3.45
C ASP A 52 -10.82 4.75 -2.13
N LEU A 53 -9.97 4.29 -1.21
CA LEU A 53 -10.38 3.86 0.13
C LEU A 53 -10.94 5.02 0.96
N GLU A 54 -10.26 6.17 0.98
CA GLU A 54 -10.77 7.37 1.66
C GLU A 54 -12.13 7.82 1.08
N ARG A 55 -12.26 7.78 -0.24
CA ARG A 55 -13.50 8.12 -0.92
C ARG A 55 -14.64 7.17 -0.54
N MET A 56 -14.34 5.87 -0.46
CA MET A 56 -15.30 4.85 -0.02
C MET A 56 -15.72 5.10 1.43
N GLN A 57 -14.78 5.36 2.34
CA GLN A 57 -15.10 5.66 3.75
C GLN A 57 -15.99 6.88 3.87
N ARG A 58 -15.67 7.99 3.16
CA ARG A 58 -16.52 9.18 3.14
C ARG A 58 -17.92 8.89 2.60
N LEU A 59 -18.04 8.04 1.60
CA LEU A 59 -19.35 7.64 1.08
C LEU A 59 -20.14 6.82 2.11
N ASN A 60 -19.48 5.93 2.84
CA ASN A 60 -20.10 5.17 3.94
C ASN A 60 -20.59 6.11 5.04
N GLU A 61 -19.83 7.13 5.42
CA GLU A 61 -20.24 8.15 6.41
C GLU A 61 -21.48 8.93 5.94
N VAL A 62 -21.50 9.33 4.66
CA VAL A 62 -22.67 10.02 4.08
C VAL A 62 -23.90 9.12 4.06
N LEU A 63 -23.74 7.85 3.68
CA LEU A 63 -24.83 6.87 3.67
C LEU A 63 -25.38 6.66 5.09
N LYS A 64 -24.49 6.46 6.07
CA LYS A 64 -24.87 6.28 7.47
C LYS A 64 -25.62 7.51 8.02
N ALA A 65 -25.07 8.69 7.85
CA ALA A 65 -25.72 9.94 8.29
C ALA A 65 -27.05 10.17 7.58
N GLY A 66 -27.15 9.83 6.30
CA GLY A 66 -28.38 9.93 5.52
C GLY A 66 -29.45 8.94 5.98
N GLU A 67 -29.08 7.71 6.29
CA GLU A 67 -30.00 6.70 6.85
C GLU A 67 -30.50 7.10 8.25
N GLU A 68 -29.64 7.65 9.09
CA GLU A 68 -30.02 8.19 10.41
C GLU A 68 -30.99 9.37 10.31
N ALA A 69 -30.81 10.26 9.33
CA ALA A 69 -31.61 11.47 9.18
C ALA A 69 -32.93 11.27 8.40
N TYR A 70 -32.94 10.42 7.38
CA TYR A 70 -34.02 10.27 6.41
C TYR A 70 -34.63 8.86 6.40
N GLY A 71 -34.07 7.92 7.16
CA GLY A 71 -34.56 6.55 7.26
C GLY A 71 -33.93 5.58 6.26
N GLU A 72 -34.28 4.32 6.41
CA GLU A 72 -33.84 3.23 5.52
C GLU A 72 -34.23 3.51 4.07
N GLY A 73 -33.29 3.27 3.14
CA GLY A 73 -33.52 3.49 1.71
C GLY A 73 -32.89 4.78 1.17
N PHE A 74 -32.19 5.56 1.99
CA PHE A 74 -31.47 6.77 1.53
C PHE A 74 -30.52 6.48 0.36
N GLY A 75 -29.83 5.33 0.39
CA GLY A 75 -28.97 4.88 -0.72
C GLY A 75 -29.73 4.66 -2.03
N ALA A 76 -30.98 4.23 -1.97
CA ALA A 76 -31.84 4.10 -3.16
C ALA A 76 -32.26 5.49 -3.71
N VAL A 77 -32.53 6.45 -2.83
CA VAL A 77 -32.84 7.83 -3.22
C VAL A 77 -31.65 8.48 -3.94
N LEU A 78 -30.43 8.26 -3.44
CA LEU A 78 -29.21 8.76 -4.10
C LEU A 78 -28.99 8.14 -5.49
N ALA A 79 -29.34 6.85 -5.65
CA ALA A 79 -29.20 6.15 -6.92
C ALA A 79 -30.36 6.46 -7.91
N ALA A 80 -31.49 6.99 -7.44
CA ALA A 80 -32.71 7.20 -8.25
C ALA A 80 -32.52 8.14 -9.46
N HIS A 81 -31.48 8.98 -9.45
CA HIS A 81 -31.14 9.85 -10.58
C HIS A 81 -30.51 9.10 -11.77
N ASP A 82 -30.05 7.87 -11.56
CA ASP A 82 -29.48 7.04 -12.62
C ASP A 82 -30.23 5.69 -12.63
N LYS A 83 -31.13 5.51 -13.57
CA LYS A 83 -32.00 4.33 -13.69
C LYS A 83 -31.27 2.99 -13.84
N ASN A 84 -29.96 3.04 -14.12
CA ASN A 84 -29.13 1.85 -14.31
C ASN A 84 -28.21 1.57 -13.09
N ARG A 85 -28.31 2.36 -12.01
CA ARG A 85 -27.53 2.14 -10.80
C ARG A 85 -28.33 1.37 -9.76
N GLU A 86 -27.68 0.35 -9.19
CA GLU A 86 -28.16 -0.30 -7.98
C GLU A 86 -28.16 0.69 -6.80
N PRO A 87 -29.03 0.50 -5.80
CA PRO A 87 -29.00 1.30 -4.57
C PRO A 87 -27.59 1.33 -3.98
N LEU A 88 -27.16 2.51 -3.57
CA LEU A 88 -25.90 2.65 -2.85
C LEU A 88 -26.04 2.03 -1.47
N LYS A 89 -25.06 1.25 -1.07
CA LYS A 89 -24.99 0.59 0.25
C LYS A 89 -23.62 0.76 0.86
N GLN A 90 -23.56 0.70 2.18
CA GLN A 90 -22.29 0.74 2.89
C GLN A 90 -21.45 -0.48 2.52
N MET A 91 -20.15 -0.25 2.29
CA MET A 91 -19.17 -1.30 2.00
C MET A 91 -18.26 -1.50 3.21
N GLN A 92 -18.06 -2.74 3.61
CA GLN A 92 -17.06 -3.09 4.60
C GLN A 92 -15.72 -3.35 3.90
N ALA A 93 -14.65 -2.77 4.42
CA ALA A 93 -13.31 -2.98 3.89
C ALA A 93 -12.32 -3.25 5.00
N VAL A 94 -11.46 -4.24 4.78
CA VAL A 94 -10.24 -4.46 5.56
C VAL A 94 -9.05 -4.10 4.69
N HIS A 95 -8.13 -3.31 5.22
CA HIS A 95 -6.93 -2.88 4.52
C HIS A 95 -5.68 -3.38 5.22
N ILE A 96 -5.03 -4.38 4.65
CA ILE A 96 -3.75 -4.91 5.13
C ILE A 96 -2.61 -4.15 4.47
N GLN A 97 -1.78 -3.54 5.31
CA GLN A 97 -0.57 -2.81 4.90
C GLN A 97 0.64 -3.44 5.57
N PRO A 98 1.81 -3.48 4.90
CA PRO A 98 3.04 -3.95 5.52
C PRO A 98 3.39 -3.16 6.78
N SER A 99 3.69 -3.85 7.88
CA SER A 99 4.15 -3.23 9.12
C SER A 99 5.60 -2.73 9.03
N GLU A 100 6.35 -3.20 8.04
CA GLU A 100 7.74 -2.82 7.77
C GLU A 100 7.88 -2.23 6.36
N ASP A 101 8.86 -1.35 6.17
CA ASP A 101 9.19 -0.76 4.85
C ASP A 101 9.89 -1.80 3.97
N ILE A 102 9.19 -2.28 2.95
CA ILE A 102 9.67 -3.32 2.01
C ILE A 102 10.95 -2.87 1.29
N GLY A 103 11.08 -1.58 0.98
CA GLY A 103 12.29 -1.01 0.39
C GLY A 103 13.49 -1.07 1.33
N ALA A 104 13.26 -0.77 2.62
CA ALA A 104 14.29 -0.90 3.65
C ALA A 104 14.70 -2.36 3.86
N MET A 105 13.76 -3.32 3.84
CA MET A 105 14.05 -4.76 3.89
C MET A 105 14.92 -5.20 2.71
N ALA A 106 14.59 -4.77 1.49
CA ALA A 106 15.37 -5.07 0.29
C ALA A 106 16.81 -4.53 0.41
N SER A 107 16.97 -3.30 0.91
CA SER A 107 18.29 -2.70 1.13
C SER A 107 19.10 -3.48 2.16
N GLN A 108 18.50 -3.87 3.29
CA GLN A 108 19.15 -4.65 4.33
C GLN A 108 19.59 -6.04 3.83
N LEU A 109 18.77 -6.70 3.01
CA LEU A 109 19.14 -8.00 2.42
C LEU A 109 20.39 -7.86 1.55
N ILE A 110 20.47 -6.80 0.76
CA ILE A 110 21.64 -6.54 -0.09
C ILE A 110 22.88 -6.25 0.75
N GLU A 111 22.76 -5.52 1.84
CA GLU A 111 23.87 -5.24 2.77
C GLU A 111 24.38 -6.50 3.48
N ARG A 112 23.49 -7.41 3.86
CA ARG A 112 23.83 -8.72 4.50
C ARG A 112 24.53 -9.71 3.58
N GLY A 113 24.75 -9.40 2.33
CA GLY A 113 25.45 -10.27 1.36
C GLY A 113 24.73 -10.43 0.03
N GLY A 114 23.52 -9.94 -0.05
CA GLY A 114 22.69 -9.85 -1.23
C GLY A 114 22.21 -11.19 -1.78
N PRO A 115 21.30 -11.12 -2.74
CA PRO A 115 20.78 -12.28 -3.43
C PRO A 115 21.93 -13.02 -4.15
N ARG A 116 21.79 -14.34 -4.29
CA ARG A 116 22.71 -15.19 -5.05
C ARG A 116 22.70 -14.86 -6.55
N LEU A 117 22.96 -13.60 -6.88
CA LEU A 117 22.96 -13.14 -8.25
C LEU A 117 24.14 -13.75 -9.02
N THR A 118 23.79 -14.43 -10.08
CA THR A 118 24.75 -15.10 -10.98
C THR A 118 25.62 -14.09 -11.73
N SER A 119 25.18 -12.83 -11.85
CA SER A 119 25.89 -11.78 -12.59
C SER A 119 26.57 -10.77 -11.64
N ARG A 120 27.89 -10.60 -11.81
CA ARG A 120 28.68 -9.59 -11.10
C ARG A 120 28.22 -8.16 -11.40
N VAL A 121 27.65 -7.92 -12.57
CA VAL A 121 27.13 -6.61 -12.98
C VAL A 121 25.86 -6.26 -12.22
N SER A 122 24.91 -7.21 -12.16
CA SER A 122 23.66 -7.03 -11.42
C SER A 122 23.92 -6.79 -9.93
N ARG A 123 24.86 -7.55 -9.33
CA ARG A 123 25.23 -7.35 -7.92
C ARG A 123 25.83 -5.98 -7.66
N LYS A 124 26.75 -5.49 -8.50
CA LYS A 124 27.32 -4.14 -8.35
C LYS A 124 26.28 -3.03 -8.55
N LEU A 125 25.33 -3.23 -9.45
CA LEU A 125 24.24 -2.27 -9.68
C LEU A 125 23.33 -2.21 -8.47
N LEU A 126 22.89 -3.35 -7.94
CA LEU A 126 22.04 -3.42 -6.74
C LEU A 126 22.75 -2.87 -5.51
N GLN A 127 24.02 -3.19 -5.28
CA GLN A 127 24.80 -2.59 -4.18
C GLN A 127 24.91 -1.06 -4.30
N ARG A 128 25.05 -0.52 -5.49
CA ARG A 128 25.05 0.94 -5.70
C ARG A 128 23.69 1.58 -5.45
N LEU A 129 22.60 0.86 -5.71
CA LEU A 129 21.25 1.32 -5.42
C LEU A 129 20.94 1.24 -3.91
N ALA A 130 21.38 0.17 -3.25
CA ALA A 130 21.19 -0.03 -1.81
C ALA A 130 21.96 0.98 -0.93
N LEU A 131 23.20 1.34 -1.33
CA LEU A 131 24.06 2.26 -0.61
C LEU A 131 23.67 3.75 -0.76
N ARG A 132 22.64 4.04 -1.53
CA ARG A 132 22.15 5.41 -1.69
C ARG A 132 20.97 5.63 -0.75
N GLU A 133 21.17 6.48 0.23
CA GLU A 133 20.17 6.90 1.21
C GLU A 133 19.06 7.76 0.56
N GLY A 134 18.23 7.14 -0.28
CA GLY A 134 17.10 7.83 -0.91
C GLY A 134 15.90 6.89 -1.01
N GLY A 135 14.80 7.17 -0.27
CA GLY A 135 13.64 6.29 -0.18
C GLY A 135 13.08 5.77 -1.51
N GLY A 136 13.16 6.56 -2.59
CA GLY A 136 12.68 6.12 -3.91
C GLY A 136 13.58 5.08 -4.61
N GLU A 137 14.87 5.04 -4.28
CA GLU A 137 15.81 4.05 -4.83
C GLU A 137 15.65 2.69 -4.12
N ALA A 138 15.32 2.71 -2.83
CA ALA A 138 15.01 1.50 -2.04
C ALA A 138 13.69 0.85 -2.51
N ASP A 139 12.69 1.65 -2.84
CA ASP A 139 11.44 1.15 -3.43
C ASP A 139 11.68 0.44 -4.76
N LEU A 140 12.54 1.02 -5.65
CA LEU A 140 12.91 0.36 -6.89
C LEU A 140 13.61 -0.98 -6.66
N LEU A 141 14.43 -1.09 -5.62
CA LEU A 141 15.10 -2.35 -5.28
C LEU A 141 14.09 -3.44 -4.99
N SER A 142 13.04 -3.15 -4.24
CA SER A 142 12.01 -4.13 -3.90
C SER A 142 11.30 -4.68 -5.13
N TYR A 143 11.09 -3.86 -6.17
CA TYR A 143 10.50 -4.30 -7.44
C TYR A 143 11.45 -5.12 -8.32
N LEU A 144 12.75 -4.92 -8.18
CA LEU A 144 13.77 -5.61 -9.00
C LEU A 144 14.34 -6.84 -8.31
N LEU A 145 14.11 -7.01 -7.01
CA LEU A 145 14.68 -8.08 -6.21
C LEU A 145 13.83 -9.34 -6.28
N PHE A 146 13.97 -10.10 -7.37
CA PHE A 146 13.36 -11.43 -7.52
C PHE A 146 14.28 -12.49 -6.92
N ASP A 147 14.30 -12.61 -5.60
CA ASP A 147 15.11 -13.54 -4.85
C ASP A 147 14.25 -14.37 -3.90
N GLY A 148 14.55 -15.70 -3.76
CA GLY A 148 13.75 -16.60 -2.97
C GLY A 148 13.82 -16.33 -1.47
N ASP A 149 14.97 -15.86 -0.98
CA ASP A 149 15.15 -15.54 0.44
C ASP A 149 14.34 -14.27 0.77
N PHE A 150 14.38 -13.26 -0.12
CA PHE A 150 13.56 -12.05 0.01
C PHE A 150 12.05 -12.35 -0.06
N ALA A 151 11.65 -13.18 -1.00
CA ALA A 151 10.24 -13.59 -1.11
C ALA A 151 9.74 -14.31 0.15
N SER A 152 10.60 -15.11 0.80
CA SER A 152 10.26 -15.78 2.06
C SER A 152 10.10 -14.76 3.21
N GLU A 153 10.98 -13.76 3.32
CA GLU A 153 10.86 -12.69 4.32
C GLU A 153 9.57 -11.89 4.12
N LEU A 154 9.21 -11.59 2.86
CA LEU A 154 7.94 -10.89 2.54
C LEU A 154 6.71 -11.72 2.86
N LEU A 155 6.78 -13.04 2.65
CA LEU A 155 5.69 -13.96 2.96
C LEU A 155 5.46 -14.03 4.48
N GLU A 156 6.54 -14.10 5.27
CA GLU A 156 6.47 -14.08 6.73
C GLU A 156 5.93 -12.74 7.25
N LEU A 157 6.35 -11.62 6.65
CA LEU A 157 5.81 -10.30 6.97
C LEU A 157 4.31 -10.26 6.73
N GLY A 158 3.85 -10.64 5.53
CA GLY A 158 2.43 -10.63 5.17
C GLY A 158 1.58 -11.54 6.05
N TYR A 159 2.09 -12.71 6.45
CA TYR A 159 1.41 -13.62 7.37
C TYR A 159 1.26 -12.99 8.76
N ARG A 160 2.32 -12.40 9.30
CA ARG A 160 2.31 -11.70 10.59
C ARG A 160 1.35 -10.50 10.59
N ASP A 161 1.35 -9.72 9.53
CA ASP A 161 0.49 -8.54 9.39
C ASP A 161 -0.98 -8.94 9.27
N ALA A 162 -1.28 -10.03 8.56
CA ALA A 162 -2.64 -10.58 8.49
C ALA A 162 -3.11 -11.12 9.84
N GLN A 163 -2.24 -11.82 10.57
CA GLN A 163 -2.56 -12.29 11.93
C GLN A 163 -2.81 -11.15 12.91
N ALA A 164 -2.07 -10.05 12.81
CA ALA A 164 -2.27 -8.88 13.65
C ALA A 164 -3.64 -8.22 13.44
N GLN A 165 -4.30 -8.49 12.32
CA GLN A 165 -5.64 -7.99 11.96
C GLN A 165 -6.69 -9.10 11.90
N GLU A 166 -6.44 -10.25 12.54
CA GLU A 166 -7.33 -11.42 12.49
C GLU A 166 -8.76 -11.09 12.95
N ASP A 167 -8.91 -10.36 14.05
CA ASP A 167 -10.23 -9.96 14.56
C ASP A 167 -11.02 -9.12 13.56
N GLU A 168 -10.36 -8.19 12.88
CA GLU A 168 -10.97 -7.34 11.86
C GLU A 168 -11.34 -8.14 10.60
N LEU A 169 -10.47 -9.06 10.19
CA LEU A 169 -10.73 -9.97 9.08
C LEU A 169 -11.91 -10.90 9.39
N LEU A 170 -11.98 -11.47 10.60
CA LEU A 170 -13.07 -12.32 11.02
C LEU A 170 -14.39 -11.54 11.15
N ALA A 171 -14.34 -10.29 11.62
CA ALA A 171 -15.54 -9.44 11.70
C ALA A 171 -16.16 -9.14 10.33
N VAL A 172 -15.31 -9.02 9.29
CA VAL A 172 -15.78 -8.71 7.93
C VAL A 172 -16.03 -9.97 7.11
N PHE A 173 -15.21 -11.00 7.21
CA PHE A 173 -15.23 -12.18 6.34
C PHE A 173 -15.55 -13.48 7.08
N GLY A 174 -15.58 -13.50 8.40
CA GLY A 174 -16.00 -14.67 9.17
C GLY A 174 -17.45 -15.04 8.84
N ASP A 175 -17.74 -16.34 8.84
CA ASP A 175 -19.12 -16.80 8.75
C ASP A 175 -19.88 -16.42 10.04
N PRO A 176 -21.15 -15.99 9.93
CA PRO A 176 -22.00 -15.64 11.07
C PRO A 176 -22.31 -16.85 11.95
#